data_84bba7777ceca183dc5b8e2edcf3b2a9
#
_entry.id   84bba7777ceca183dc5b8e2edcf3b2a9
#
_cell.length_a   1.000
_cell.length_b   1.000
_cell.length_c   1.000
_cell.angle_alpha   90.00
_cell.angle_beta   90.00
_cell.angle_gamma   90.00
#
_symmetry.space_group_name_H-M   'P 1'
#
loop_
_entity.id
_entity.type
_entity.pdbx_description
1 polymer ?
#
loop_
_entity_poly.entity_id
_entity_poly.type
_entity_poly.pdbx_seq_one_letter_code
_entity_poly.pdbx_strand_id
1 'polypeptide(L)'
;LRRSADNFVDQIFAAAPRHGAPLLCATYARTYLDLNREPWELDPQMFDDVLPAHVNTTSLRVAGGLGTVPRLASDGREIYRGKLDFPEVQERLKRIYFPYHHCLARMLEESQTAFGYCLLIDCHSMPSTGSFARGRSNGASTDSVQRADIVLGDRFGAACAPELTDHAHNTLSGLGLRVQRNNPYAGGFTTYHYGRPATGVHALQIEINRRLYMDEDHVVPLPGLARIRGAMTTLITALSSLSAAHFGAQQAAE
;
A
#
# COMPACT_ATOMS: atom_id res chain seq x y z
N LEU A 1 -5.96 6.84 16.65
CA LEU A 1 -4.99 5.94 16.01
C LEU A 1 -5.67 4.95 15.05
N ARG A 2 -6.78 4.31 15.45
CA ARG A 2 -7.49 3.32 14.61
C ARG A 2 -7.94 3.87 13.24
N ARG A 3 -8.27 5.16 13.14
CA ARG A 3 -8.63 5.82 11.86
C ARG A 3 -7.45 5.92 10.86
N SER A 4 -6.21 5.78 11.33
CA SER A 4 -5.03 5.79 10.47
C SER A 4 -4.72 4.42 9.86
N ALA A 5 -5.38 3.35 10.30
CA ALA A 5 -5.17 2.00 9.81
C ALA A 5 -6.02 1.70 8.57
N ASP A 6 -5.58 0.71 7.79
CA ASP A 6 -6.32 0.15 6.67
C ASP A 6 -7.32 -0.90 7.16
N ASN A 7 -8.31 -0.43 7.96
CA ASN A 7 -9.28 -1.29 8.63
C ASN A 7 -10.09 -2.12 7.62
N PHE A 8 -10.32 -3.39 7.93
CA PHE A 8 -11.10 -4.37 7.15
C PHE A 8 -10.51 -4.73 5.77
N VAL A 9 -9.34 -4.20 5.40
CA VAL A 9 -8.69 -4.52 4.11
C VAL A 9 -8.28 -6.00 4.08
N ASP A 10 -7.82 -6.55 5.19
CA ASP A 10 -7.58 -7.99 5.38
C ASP A 10 -8.82 -8.85 5.03
N GLN A 11 -10.01 -8.41 5.48
CA GLN A 11 -11.27 -9.09 5.17
C GLN A 11 -11.69 -8.91 3.72
N ILE A 12 -11.40 -7.76 3.11
CA ILE A 12 -11.72 -7.47 1.70
C ILE A 12 -10.93 -8.42 0.79
N PHE A 13 -9.66 -8.68 1.09
CA PHE A 13 -8.79 -9.55 0.29
C PHE A 13 -8.70 -11.00 0.80
N ALA A 14 -9.50 -11.38 1.80
CA ALA A 14 -9.46 -12.72 2.42
C ALA A 14 -9.69 -13.89 1.46
N ALA A 15 -10.21 -13.65 0.26
CA ALA A 15 -10.39 -14.69 -0.76
C ALA A 15 -9.08 -15.07 -1.47
N ALA A 16 -8.02 -14.27 -1.41
CA ALA A 16 -6.79 -14.47 -2.18
C ALA A 16 -6.19 -15.88 -2.07
N PRO A 17 -6.08 -16.51 -0.87
CA PRO A 17 -5.53 -17.84 -0.78
C PRO A 17 -6.34 -18.92 -1.51
N ARG A 18 -7.66 -18.74 -1.66
CA ARG A 18 -8.52 -19.70 -2.40
C ARG A 18 -8.32 -19.61 -3.91
N HIS A 19 -7.69 -18.53 -4.38
CA HIS A 19 -7.36 -18.30 -5.79
C HIS A 19 -5.85 -18.45 -6.06
N GLY A 20 -5.12 -19.11 -5.14
CA GLY A 20 -3.70 -19.41 -5.31
C GLY A 20 -2.76 -18.24 -5.01
N ALA A 21 -3.26 -17.10 -4.51
CA ALA A 21 -2.44 -15.95 -4.14
C ALA A 21 -2.25 -15.90 -2.61
N PRO A 22 -1.03 -16.04 -2.08
CA PRO A 22 -0.80 -15.94 -0.65
C PRO A 22 -1.12 -14.53 -0.14
N LEU A 23 -1.61 -14.44 1.10
CA LEU A 23 -1.98 -13.17 1.74
C LEU A 23 -1.11 -12.92 2.97
N LEU A 24 -0.28 -11.89 2.91
CA LEU A 24 0.54 -11.41 4.02
C LEU A 24 -0.14 -10.19 4.67
N CYS A 25 -0.46 -10.28 5.96
CA CYS A 25 -1.11 -9.22 6.71
C CYS A 25 -0.21 -8.67 7.81
N ALA A 26 -0.11 -7.35 7.91
CA ALA A 26 0.51 -6.69 9.05
C ALA A 26 -0.39 -6.83 10.29
N THR A 27 0.20 -7.26 11.41
CA THR A 27 -0.51 -7.41 12.69
C THR A 27 -0.29 -6.24 13.65
N TYR A 28 0.68 -5.37 13.35
CA TYR A 28 0.94 -4.15 14.09
C TYR A 28 0.31 -2.94 13.39
N ALA A 29 -0.17 -2.00 14.19
CA ALA A 29 -0.74 -0.76 13.66
C ALA A 29 0.33 0.06 12.93
N ARG A 30 0.00 0.60 11.74
CA ARG A 30 0.92 1.47 10.98
C ARG A 30 1.32 2.74 11.74
N THR A 31 0.52 3.16 12.72
CA THR A 31 0.86 4.26 13.64
C THR A 31 1.93 3.90 14.66
N TYR A 32 2.22 2.62 14.84
CA TYR A 32 3.33 2.12 15.65
C TYR A 32 4.57 1.90 14.81
N LEU A 33 4.40 1.31 13.61
CA LEU A 33 5.45 1.08 12.61
C LEU A 33 4.83 0.92 11.22
N ASP A 34 5.10 1.84 10.30
CA ASP A 34 4.55 1.80 8.94
C ASP A 34 5.45 0.97 8.02
N LEU A 35 4.98 -0.25 7.69
CA LEU A 35 5.70 -1.19 6.83
C LEU A 35 5.75 -0.74 5.36
N ASN A 36 4.94 0.25 4.96
CA ASN A 36 4.98 0.82 3.61
C ASN A 36 5.79 2.14 3.57
N ARG A 37 6.90 2.17 4.32
CA ARG A 37 7.90 3.25 4.35
C ARG A 37 9.30 2.66 4.25
N GLU A 38 10.27 3.49 3.88
CA GLU A 38 11.69 3.13 3.96
C GLU A 38 12.08 2.94 5.43
N PRO A 39 12.87 1.89 5.81
CA PRO A 39 13.05 1.52 7.22
C PRO A 39 13.61 2.62 8.12
N TRP A 40 14.40 3.51 7.53
CA TRP A 40 15.09 4.57 8.27
C TRP A 40 14.56 5.99 8.00
N GLU A 41 13.33 6.14 7.48
CA GLU A 41 12.65 7.44 7.39
C GLU A 41 12.14 7.85 8.77
N LEU A 42 12.96 8.59 9.55
CA LEU A 42 12.62 8.98 10.93
C LEU A 42 12.66 10.50 11.10
N ASP A 43 11.65 11.05 11.76
CA ASP A 43 11.56 12.48 12.08
C ASP A 43 12.47 12.81 13.28
N PRO A 44 13.55 13.59 13.09
CA PRO A 44 14.48 13.92 14.17
C PRO A 44 13.82 14.66 15.33
N GLN A 45 12.68 15.31 15.11
CA GLN A 45 11.93 15.97 16.18
C GLN A 45 11.35 14.99 17.21
N MET A 46 11.32 13.70 16.91
CA MET A 46 10.82 12.65 17.82
C MET A 46 11.88 12.12 18.80
N PHE A 47 13.14 12.57 18.70
CA PHE A 47 14.27 12.07 19.48
C PHE A 47 14.97 13.20 20.21
N ASP A 48 15.57 12.90 21.38
CA ASP A 48 16.46 13.84 22.07
C ASP A 48 17.89 13.67 21.55
N ASP A 49 18.27 12.47 21.13
CA ASP A 49 19.60 12.17 20.61
C ASP A 49 19.74 12.56 19.13
N VAL A 50 20.99 12.79 18.71
CA VAL A 50 21.33 12.94 17.29
C VAL A 50 21.20 11.57 16.61
N LEU A 51 20.37 11.50 15.58
CA LEU A 51 20.19 10.26 14.82
C LEU A 51 21.45 9.93 14.00
N PRO A 52 21.78 8.63 13.82
CA PRO A 52 22.90 8.19 12.99
C PRO A 52 22.79 8.66 11.54
N ALA A 53 23.93 8.85 10.87
CA ALA A 53 24.00 9.40 9.51
C ALA A 53 23.27 8.53 8.43
N HIS A 54 23.00 7.26 8.71
CA HIS A 54 22.24 6.40 7.80
C HIS A 54 20.72 6.62 7.86
N VAL A 55 20.23 7.41 8.83
CA VAL A 55 18.80 7.71 8.98
C VAL A 55 18.41 8.81 8.00
N ASN A 56 17.36 8.57 7.22
CA ASN A 56 16.78 9.56 6.33
C ASN A 56 15.85 10.50 7.11
N THR A 57 16.37 11.69 7.40
CA THR A 57 15.66 12.73 8.17
C THR A 57 15.06 13.82 7.30
N THR A 58 15.22 13.75 5.97
CA THR A 58 14.91 14.88 5.05
C THR A 58 13.85 14.56 4.01
N SER A 59 13.29 13.33 4.00
CA SER A 59 12.24 12.99 3.03
C SER A 59 10.98 13.85 3.24
N LEU A 60 10.19 14.03 2.17
CA LEU A 60 8.90 14.73 2.25
C LEU A 60 7.93 14.07 3.24
N ARG A 61 8.05 12.78 3.45
CA ARG A 61 7.24 12.02 4.42
C ARG A 61 7.65 12.35 5.84
N VAL A 62 8.94 12.39 6.11
CA VAL A 62 9.49 12.83 7.40
C VAL A 62 9.06 14.26 7.70
N ALA A 63 9.21 15.18 6.75
CA ALA A 63 8.77 16.56 6.89
C ALA A 63 7.27 16.68 7.19
N GLY A 64 6.46 15.73 6.68
CA GLY A 64 5.02 15.62 6.96
C GLY A 64 4.68 14.85 8.25
N GLY A 65 5.66 14.39 9.02
CA GLY A 65 5.45 13.59 10.23
C GLY A 65 4.96 12.16 9.94
N LEU A 66 5.21 11.63 8.72
CA LEU A 66 4.69 10.35 8.22
C LEU A 66 5.81 9.35 7.88
N GLY A 67 6.92 9.38 8.60
CA GLY A 67 8.01 8.41 8.47
C GLY A 67 7.62 6.99 8.87
N THR A 68 8.61 6.11 8.97
CA THR A 68 8.43 4.69 9.34
C THR A 68 7.85 4.55 10.74
N VAL A 69 8.27 5.40 11.67
CA VAL A 69 7.57 5.63 12.93
C VAL A 69 6.89 6.99 12.80
N PRO A 70 5.58 7.04 12.50
CA PRO A 70 4.92 8.31 12.24
C PRO A 70 4.77 9.13 13.51
N ARG A 71 5.06 10.43 13.42
CA ARG A 71 4.81 11.39 14.50
C ARG A 71 3.34 11.78 14.54
N LEU A 72 2.70 11.89 13.38
CA LEU A 72 1.32 12.35 13.23
C LEU A 72 0.37 11.22 12.83
N ALA A 73 -0.80 11.22 13.42
CA ALA A 73 -1.94 10.42 12.96
C ALA A 73 -2.59 11.08 11.72
N SER A 74 -3.50 10.36 11.05
CA SER A 74 -4.19 10.85 9.84
C SER A 74 -5.00 12.14 10.05
N ASP A 75 -5.36 12.46 11.29
CA ASP A 75 -6.06 13.69 11.67
C ASP A 75 -5.11 14.83 12.09
N GLY A 76 -3.79 14.64 11.91
CA GLY A 76 -2.75 15.61 12.22
C GLY A 76 -2.40 15.73 13.71
N ARG A 77 -2.96 14.89 14.58
CA ARG A 77 -2.61 14.87 16.01
C ARG A 77 -1.34 14.09 16.24
N GLU A 78 -0.53 14.53 17.20
CA GLU A 78 0.66 13.81 17.63
C GLU A 78 0.29 12.45 18.24
N ILE A 79 1.05 11.42 17.85
CA ILE A 79 0.87 10.04 18.34
C ILE A 79 1.52 9.87 19.70
N TYR A 80 2.69 10.48 19.90
CA TYR A 80 3.51 10.36 21.11
C TYR A 80 3.43 11.62 21.96
N ARG A 81 3.40 11.44 23.28
CA ARG A 81 3.41 12.52 24.25
C ARG A 81 4.83 13.02 24.60
N GLY A 82 5.82 12.22 24.30
CA GLY A 82 7.24 12.50 24.58
C GLY A 82 8.11 12.00 23.46
N LYS A 83 9.42 12.16 23.66
CA LYS A 83 10.44 11.66 22.74
C LYS A 83 10.53 10.14 22.81
N LEU A 84 11.08 9.57 21.76
CA LEU A 84 11.39 8.15 21.67
C LEU A 84 12.90 7.96 21.79
N ASP A 85 13.30 6.81 22.30
CA ASP A 85 14.69 6.36 22.28
C ASP A 85 14.99 5.70 20.94
N PHE A 86 16.12 6.06 20.32
CA PHE A 86 16.51 5.44 19.05
C PHE A 86 16.70 3.92 19.16
N PRO A 87 17.30 3.34 20.22
CA PRO A 87 17.34 1.89 20.44
C PRO A 87 15.96 1.22 20.45
N GLU A 88 14.94 1.85 20.99
CA GLU A 88 13.55 1.32 20.95
C GLU A 88 13.05 1.21 19.49
N VAL A 89 13.29 2.23 18.67
CA VAL A 89 12.91 2.22 17.26
C VAL A 89 13.69 1.16 16.49
N GLN A 90 14.98 1.00 16.76
CA GLN A 90 15.79 -0.08 16.18
C GLN A 90 15.22 -1.47 16.51
N GLU A 91 14.76 -1.68 17.75
CA GLU A 91 14.16 -2.95 18.14
C GLU A 91 12.81 -3.19 17.43
N ARG A 92 11.98 -2.14 17.23
CA ARG A 92 10.75 -2.25 16.40
C ARG A 92 11.07 -2.68 14.97
N LEU A 93 12.09 -2.07 14.35
CA LEU A 93 12.53 -2.43 13.00
C LEU A 93 13.01 -3.87 12.95
N LYS A 94 13.85 -4.27 13.89
CA LYS A 94 14.42 -5.63 13.97
C LYS A 94 13.36 -6.71 14.16
N ARG A 95 12.35 -6.47 15.01
CA ARG A 95 11.33 -7.46 15.37
C ARG A 95 10.14 -7.51 14.43
N ILE A 96 9.84 -6.41 13.73
CA ILE A 96 8.61 -6.31 12.96
C ILE A 96 8.92 -6.00 11.49
N TYR A 97 9.66 -4.92 11.20
CA TYR A 97 9.89 -4.44 9.84
C TYR A 97 10.68 -5.45 9.00
N PHE A 98 11.88 -5.78 9.45
CA PHE A 98 12.75 -6.67 8.68
C PHE A 98 12.19 -8.10 8.54
N PRO A 99 11.59 -8.74 9.55
CA PRO A 99 10.94 -10.03 9.36
C PRO A 99 9.78 -10.00 8.37
N TYR A 100 8.97 -8.93 8.39
CA TYR A 100 7.88 -8.75 7.42
C TYR A 100 8.41 -8.66 5.99
N HIS A 101 9.38 -7.75 5.75
CA HIS A 101 9.97 -7.56 4.43
C HIS A 101 10.77 -8.77 3.95
N HIS A 102 11.43 -9.49 4.86
CA HIS A 102 12.10 -10.74 4.53
C HIS A 102 11.09 -11.82 4.08
N CYS A 103 9.97 -11.95 4.80
CA CYS A 103 8.89 -12.86 4.40
C CYS A 103 8.33 -12.48 3.03
N LEU A 104 8.03 -11.20 2.79
CA LEU A 104 7.51 -10.70 1.52
C LEU A 104 8.49 -10.95 0.36
N ALA A 105 9.77 -10.63 0.56
CA ALA A 105 10.80 -10.87 -0.45
C ALA A 105 10.91 -12.35 -0.84
N ARG A 106 10.90 -13.25 0.16
CA ARG A 106 10.93 -14.70 -0.07
C ARG A 106 9.70 -15.17 -0.86
N MET A 107 8.49 -14.70 -0.53
CA MET A 107 7.27 -15.06 -1.26
C MET A 107 7.31 -14.61 -2.73
N LEU A 108 7.88 -13.43 -3.00
CA LEU A 108 8.07 -12.94 -4.37
C LEU A 108 9.10 -13.78 -5.13
N GLU A 109 10.22 -14.10 -4.51
CA GLU A 109 11.26 -14.95 -5.08
C GLU A 109 10.75 -16.37 -5.39
N GLU A 110 10.02 -16.98 -4.47
CA GLU A 110 9.37 -18.28 -4.66
C GLU A 110 8.41 -18.24 -5.85
N SER A 111 7.57 -17.19 -5.96
CA SER A 111 6.64 -17.04 -7.08
C SER A 111 7.39 -16.84 -8.41
N GLN A 112 8.40 -15.97 -8.42
CA GLN A 112 9.20 -15.72 -9.61
C GLN A 112 9.96 -16.97 -10.07
N THR A 113 10.51 -17.73 -9.13
CA THR A 113 11.20 -18.99 -9.44
C THR A 113 10.25 -20.05 -10.02
N ALA A 114 9.04 -20.13 -9.47
CA ALA A 114 8.05 -21.13 -9.91
C ALA A 114 7.41 -20.82 -11.27
N PHE A 115 7.19 -19.51 -11.56
CA PHE A 115 6.38 -19.09 -12.71
C PHE A 115 7.13 -18.19 -13.71
N GLY A 116 8.37 -17.76 -13.39
CA GLY A 116 9.13 -16.79 -14.18
C GLY A 116 8.66 -15.32 -14.01
N TYR A 117 7.57 -15.09 -13.30
CA TYR A 117 6.99 -13.78 -13.03
C TYR A 117 6.21 -13.77 -11.73
N CYS A 118 5.91 -12.60 -11.20
CA CYS A 118 4.94 -12.44 -10.12
C CYS A 118 4.28 -11.05 -10.16
N LEU A 119 3.08 -10.96 -9.54
CA LEU A 119 2.37 -9.70 -9.33
C LEU A 119 2.06 -9.54 -7.84
N LEU A 120 2.73 -8.58 -7.21
CA LEU A 120 2.43 -8.13 -5.85
C LEU A 120 1.27 -7.15 -5.87
N ILE A 121 0.21 -7.42 -5.12
CA ILE A 121 -0.87 -6.47 -4.86
C ILE A 121 -0.67 -5.86 -3.48
N ASP A 122 -0.37 -4.56 -3.44
CA ASP A 122 -0.21 -3.76 -2.21
C ASP A 122 -1.58 -3.18 -1.82
N CYS A 123 -2.21 -3.78 -0.80
CA CYS A 123 -3.62 -3.57 -0.47
C CYS A 123 -3.80 -2.47 0.58
N HIS A 124 -4.43 -1.36 0.20
CA HIS A 124 -4.64 -0.19 1.05
C HIS A 124 -6.07 0.36 0.97
N SER A 125 -6.33 1.33 1.85
CA SER A 125 -7.55 2.10 1.85
C SER A 125 -7.27 3.59 2.01
N MET A 126 -8.00 4.42 1.27
CA MET A 126 -7.89 5.88 1.35
C MET A 126 -9.09 6.50 2.07
N PRO A 127 -8.88 7.62 2.80
CA PRO A 127 -9.97 8.38 3.41
C PRO A 127 -10.97 8.87 2.37
N SER A 128 -12.25 8.93 2.75
CA SER A 128 -13.34 9.42 1.90
C SER A 128 -13.25 10.91 1.58
N THR A 129 -12.73 11.68 2.54
CA THR A 129 -12.41 13.11 2.40
C THR A 129 -10.91 13.25 2.23
N GLY A 130 -10.47 13.91 1.17
CA GLY A 130 -9.04 14.09 0.90
C GLY A 130 -8.31 14.78 2.06
N SER A 131 -7.81 14.00 3.02
CA SER A 131 -7.08 14.47 4.21
C SER A 131 -5.78 15.21 3.87
N PHE A 132 -5.38 15.26 2.63
CA PHE A 132 -4.18 15.97 2.16
C PHE A 132 -4.39 17.45 1.85
N ALA A 133 -5.60 17.99 2.06
CA ALA A 133 -5.92 19.40 1.79
C ALA A 133 -5.30 20.40 2.78
N ARG A 134 -4.51 19.99 3.78
CA ARG A 134 -3.87 20.91 4.72
C ARG A 134 -2.39 21.24 4.45
N GLY A 135 -1.81 20.71 3.38
CA GLY A 135 -0.46 21.04 2.96
C GLY A 135 -0.40 21.38 1.48
N ARG A 136 -0.53 22.70 1.13
CA ARG A 136 -0.26 23.28 -0.19
C ARG A 136 -0.58 22.39 -1.40
N SER A 137 -1.84 22.37 -1.81
CA SER A 137 -2.24 21.87 -3.10
C SER A 137 -1.91 22.87 -4.19
N ASN A 138 -0.84 22.67 -4.93
CA ASN A 138 -0.74 23.26 -6.26
C ASN A 138 -1.76 22.55 -7.16
N GLY A 139 -3.01 23.03 -7.21
CA GLY A 139 -3.93 22.86 -8.31
C GLY A 139 -4.58 21.49 -8.55
N ALA A 140 -4.33 20.44 -7.77
CA ALA A 140 -5.12 19.22 -7.87
C ALA A 140 -6.44 19.39 -7.10
N SER A 141 -7.56 19.46 -7.80
CA SER A 141 -8.85 19.69 -7.18
C SER A 141 -9.19 18.56 -6.19
N THR A 142 -9.59 18.92 -4.98
CA THR A 142 -10.14 18.02 -3.96
C THR A 142 -11.33 17.19 -4.50
N ASP A 143 -11.98 17.66 -5.55
CA ASP A 143 -13.03 17.00 -6.28
C ASP A 143 -12.63 15.66 -6.93
N SER A 144 -11.38 15.49 -7.36
CA SER A 144 -10.94 14.25 -8.02
C SER A 144 -10.83 13.07 -7.04
N VAL A 145 -10.36 13.32 -5.82
CA VAL A 145 -10.25 12.28 -4.76
C VAL A 145 -11.63 11.86 -4.25
N GLN A 146 -12.55 12.83 -4.09
CA GLN A 146 -13.92 12.53 -3.69
C GLN A 146 -14.69 11.69 -4.71
N ARG A 147 -14.26 11.67 -5.98
CA ARG A 147 -14.93 10.93 -7.05
C ARG A 147 -14.40 9.52 -7.28
N ALA A 148 -13.18 9.21 -6.91
CA ALA A 148 -12.63 7.86 -7.09
C ALA A 148 -13.18 6.87 -6.04
N ASP A 149 -13.57 5.69 -6.51
CA ASP A 149 -13.89 4.54 -5.67
C ASP A 149 -12.63 3.73 -5.39
N ILE A 150 -11.79 3.58 -6.41
CA ILE A 150 -10.49 2.88 -6.35
C ILE A 150 -9.42 3.76 -7.00
N VAL A 151 -8.22 3.75 -6.43
CA VAL A 151 -7.02 4.26 -7.09
C VAL A 151 -6.02 3.13 -7.26
N LEU A 152 -5.53 2.95 -8.48
CA LEU A 152 -4.46 2.03 -8.83
C LEU A 152 -3.14 2.80 -8.90
N GLY A 153 -2.14 2.37 -8.16
CA GLY A 153 -0.81 2.97 -8.13
C GLY A 153 0.24 2.02 -8.71
N ASP A 154 0.72 2.29 -9.91
CA ASP A 154 1.76 1.53 -10.61
C ASP A 154 3.05 2.33 -10.81
N ARG A 155 3.14 3.49 -10.14
CA ARG A 155 4.24 4.45 -10.26
C ARG A 155 4.47 4.90 -11.71
N PHE A 156 3.38 5.20 -12.40
CA PHE A 156 3.39 5.63 -13.81
C PHE A 156 4.06 4.60 -14.73
N GLY A 157 3.78 3.31 -14.51
CA GLY A 157 4.34 2.18 -15.26
C GLY A 157 5.72 1.71 -14.78
N ALA A 158 6.36 2.41 -13.82
CA ALA A 158 7.69 2.03 -13.33
C ALA A 158 7.69 0.79 -12.43
N ALA A 159 6.57 0.45 -11.81
CA ALA A 159 6.46 -0.68 -10.88
C ALA A 159 5.61 -1.85 -11.41
N CYS A 160 4.75 -1.61 -12.40
CA CYS A 160 3.88 -2.63 -12.97
C CYS A 160 3.73 -2.39 -14.48
N ALA A 161 3.69 -3.46 -15.27
CA ALA A 161 3.44 -3.36 -16.70
C ALA A 161 2.06 -2.75 -16.95
N PRO A 162 1.94 -1.85 -17.95
CA PRO A 162 0.67 -1.18 -18.25
C PRO A 162 -0.48 -2.14 -18.51
N GLU A 163 -0.23 -3.27 -19.16
CA GLU A 163 -1.22 -4.29 -19.51
C GLU A 163 -1.88 -4.89 -18.25
N LEU A 164 -1.10 -5.10 -17.18
CA LEU A 164 -1.61 -5.60 -15.90
C LEU A 164 -2.45 -4.54 -15.19
N THR A 165 -2.00 -3.29 -15.22
CA THR A 165 -2.74 -2.16 -14.66
C THR A 165 -4.03 -1.93 -15.45
N ASP A 166 -4.00 -2.04 -16.79
CA ASP A 166 -5.16 -1.95 -17.68
C ASP A 166 -6.18 -3.05 -17.37
N HIS A 167 -5.71 -4.28 -17.19
CA HIS A 167 -6.57 -5.40 -16.86
C HIS A 167 -7.28 -5.20 -15.52
N ALA A 168 -6.56 -4.76 -14.49
CA ALA A 168 -7.14 -4.43 -13.19
C ALA A 168 -8.14 -3.28 -13.28
N HIS A 169 -7.79 -2.22 -14.02
CA HIS A 169 -8.67 -1.06 -14.26
C HIS A 169 -9.97 -1.47 -14.95
N ASN A 170 -9.89 -2.21 -16.05
CA ASN A 170 -11.04 -2.62 -16.83
C ASN A 170 -11.95 -3.57 -16.05
N THR A 171 -11.37 -4.51 -15.29
CA THR A 171 -12.12 -5.41 -14.41
C THR A 171 -12.94 -4.63 -13.39
N LEU A 172 -12.32 -3.72 -12.65
CA LEU A 172 -13.00 -2.94 -11.62
C LEU A 172 -14.01 -1.95 -12.20
N SER A 173 -13.69 -1.31 -13.32
CA SER A 173 -14.62 -0.40 -14.01
C SER A 173 -15.83 -1.13 -14.56
N GLY A 174 -15.65 -2.37 -15.08
CA GLY A 174 -16.73 -3.24 -15.50
C GLY A 174 -17.71 -3.63 -14.40
N LEU A 175 -17.27 -3.57 -13.13
CA LEU A 175 -18.11 -3.76 -11.93
C LEU A 175 -18.80 -2.46 -11.48
N GLY A 176 -18.71 -1.39 -12.26
CA GLY A 176 -19.32 -0.09 -11.96
C GLY A 176 -18.59 0.74 -10.92
N LEU A 177 -17.30 0.45 -10.67
CA LEU A 177 -16.44 1.25 -9.78
C LEU A 177 -15.72 2.34 -10.58
N ARG A 178 -15.59 3.53 -10.00
CA ARG A 178 -14.83 4.63 -10.59
C ARG A 178 -13.36 4.47 -10.24
N VAL A 179 -12.57 4.04 -11.22
CA VAL A 179 -11.15 3.75 -11.06
C VAL A 179 -10.31 4.91 -11.58
N GLN A 180 -9.35 5.36 -10.78
CA GLN A 180 -8.32 6.32 -11.19
C GLN A 180 -6.93 5.66 -11.11
N ARG A 181 -5.93 6.25 -11.76
CA ARG A 181 -4.54 5.78 -11.73
C ARG A 181 -3.60 6.86 -11.23
N ASN A 182 -2.72 6.49 -10.33
CA ASN A 182 -1.60 7.29 -9.85
C ASN A 182 -1.97 8.66 -9.25
N ASN A 183 -3.23 8.96 -9.08
CA ASN A 183 -3.69 10.22 -8.53
C ASN A 183 -4.83 9.99 -7.52
N PRO A 184 -4.64 10.35 -6.26
CA PRO A 184 -3.45 11.00 -5.66
C PRO A 184 -2.38 9.99 -5.19
N TYR A 185 -2.60 8.68 -5.33
CA TYR A 185 -1.73 7.64 -4.83
C TYR A 185 -1.09 6.87 -5.98
N ALA A 186 0.20 7.15 -6.23
CA ALA A 186 0.94 6.50 -7.31
C ALA A 186 1.66 5.21 -6.89
N GLY A 187 1.63 4.87 -5.61
CA GLY A 187 2.33 3.73 -5.03
C GLY A 187 3.30 4.12 -3.91
N GLY A 188 3.31 3.34 -2.82
CA GLY A 188 4.14 3.51 -1.65
C GLY A 188 5.55 2.94 -1.79
N PHE A 189 6.19 2.71 -0.63
CA PHE A 189 7.52 2.07 -0.58
C PHE A 189 7.48 0.65 -1.13
N THR A 190 6.50 -0.15 -0.74
CA THR A 190 6.33 -1.53 -1.20
C THR A 190 6.29 -1.61 -2.73
N THR A 191 5.47 -0.76 -3.37
CA THR A 191 5.37 -0.69 -4.83
C THR A 191 6.71 -0.28 -5.47
N TYR A 192 7.37 0.74 -4.90
CA TYR A 192 8.65 1.23 -5.37
C TYR A 192 9.77 0.21 -5.20
N HIS A 193 9.83 -0.42 -4.02
CA HIS A 193 10.95 -1.28 -3.65
C HIS A 193 10.92 -2.62 -4.38
N TYR A 194 9.74 -3.21 -4.53
CA TYR A 194 9.59 -4.55 -5.10
C TYR A 194 9.27 -4.57 -6.59
N GLY A 195 8.57 -3.55 -7.12
CA GLY A 195 8.24 -3.50 -8.54
C GLY A 195 9.50 -3.40 -9.41
N ARG A 196 9.72 -4.42 -10.24
CA ARG A 196 10.85 -4.56 -11.18
C ARG A 196 10.33 -5.20 -12.46
N PRO A 197 9.47 -4.53 -13.26
CA PRO A 197 8.83 -5.13 -14.44
C PRO A 197 9.82 -5.76 -15.41
N ALA A 198 10.99 -5.13 -15.57
CA ALA A 198 12.06 -5.65 -16.45
C ALA A 198 12.58 -7.04 -16.05
N THR A 199 12.36 -7.47 -14.81
CA THR A 199 12.73 -8.80 -14.32
C THR A 199 11.51 -9.70 -14.08
N GLY A 200 10.32 -9.32 -14.54
CA GLY A 200 9.08 -10.07 -14.34
C GLY A 200 8.44 -9.92 -12.94
N VAL A 201 8.96 -9.02 -12.10
CA VAL A 201 8.36 -8.72 -10.79
C VAL A 201 7.55 -7.43 -10.89
N HIS A 202 6.24 -7.54 -10.82
CA HIS A 202 5.31 -6.42 -10.90
C HIS A 202 4.73 -6.11 -9.53
N ALA A 203 4.48 -4.83 -9.24
CA ALA A 203 3.81 -4.38 -8.01
C ALA A 203 2.76 -3.32 -8.33
N LEU A 204 1.53 -3.57 -7.89
CA LEU A 204 0.38 -2.70 -8.09
C LEU A 204 -0.26 -2.38 -6.74
N GLN A 205 -0.32 -1.11 -6.38
CA GLN A 205 -1.04 -0.65 -5.20
C GLN A 205 -2.53 -0.46 -5.52
N ILE A 206 -3.39 -0.87 -4.61
CA ILE A 206 -4.84 -0.68 -4.69
C ILE A 206 -5.30 0.11 -3.46
N GLU A 207 -5.82 1.30 -3.69
CA GLU A 207 -6.40 2.17 -2.66
C GLU A 207 -7.92 2.15 -2.76
N ILE A 208 -8.58 1.61 -1.76
CA ILE A 208 -10.05 1.50 -1.71
C ILE A 208 -10.62 2.66 -0.90
N ASN A 209 -11.55 3.42 -1.46
CA ASN A 209 -12.21 4.51 -0.75
C ASN A 209 -13.07 3.95 0.40
N ARG A 210 -12.74 4.37 1.62
CA ARG A 210 -13.35 3.86 2.86
C ARG A 210 -14.84 4.05 2.93
N ARG A 211 -15.40 5.14 2.32
CA ARG A 211 -16.85 5.38 2.27
C ARG A 211 -17.65 4.23 1.67
N LEU A 212 -17.01 3.36 0.87
CA LEU A 212 -17.67 2.24 0.20
C LEU A 212 -18.00 1.10 1.16
N TYR A 213 -17.28 0.98 2.27
CA TYR A 213 -17.34 -0.22 3.10
C TYR A 213 -17.28 0.01 4.61
N MET A 214 -16.97 1.23 5.07
CA MET A 214 -16.90 1.53 6.51
C MET A 214 -17.38 2.94 6.86
N ASP A 215 -17.86 3.10 8.07
CA ASP A 215 -17.97 4.38 8.77
C ASP A 215 -16.60 4.72 9.35
N GLU A 216 -15.98 5.80 8.87
CA GLU A 216 -14.63 6.21 9.27
C GLU A 216 -14.59 6.83 10.68
N ASP A 217 -15.69 7.43 11.13
CA ASP A 217 -15.74 8.08 12.42
C ASP A 217 -15.84 7.06 13.56
N HIS A 218 -16.62 6.03 13.38
CA HIS A 218 -16.83 4.98 14.37
C HIS A 218 -15.91 3.76 14.14
N VAL A 219 -15.27 3.67 12.97
CA VAL A 219 -14.45 2.52 12.55
C VAL A 219 -15.25 1.23 12.62
N VAL A 220 -16.42 1.24 12.00
CA VAL A 220 -17.32 0.07 11.90
C VAL A 220 -17.64 -0.26 10.45
N PRO A 221 -17.82 -1.54 10.10
CA PRO A 221 -18.14 -1.93 8.74
C PRO A 221 -19.57 -1.48 8.35
N LEU A 222 -19.74 -1.12 7.09
CA LEU A 222 -21.02 -0.85 6.46
C LEU A 222 -21.47 -2.03 5.57
N PRO A 223 -22.74 -2.12 5.17
CA PRO A 223 -23.24 -3.17 4.28
C PRO A 223 -22.46 -3.25 2.95
N GLY A 224 -21.86 -2.16 2.49
CA GLY A 224 -20.99 -2.11 1.33
C GLY A 224 -19.73 -2.97 1.40
N LEU A 225 -19.30 -3.40 2.60
CA LEU A 225 -18.15 -4.28 2.77
C LEU A 225 -18.29 -5.58 1.96
N ALA A 226 -19.47 -6.20 1.97
CA ALA A 226 -19.72 -7.43 1.21
C ALA A 226 -19.58 -7.21 -0.31
N ARG A 227 -20.09 -6.08 -0.82
CA ARG A 227 -19.96 -5.70 -2.23
C ARG A 227 -18.48 -5.52 -2.62
N ILE A 228 -17.69 -4.81 -1.82
CA ILE A 228 -16.28 -4.55 -2.11
C ILE A 228 -15.46 -5.85 -2.02
N ARG A 229 -15.73 -6.72 -1.05
CA ARG A 229 -15.16 -8.07 -1.01
C ARG A 229 -15.44 -8.85 -2.30
N GLY A 230 -16.67 -8.83 -2.79
CA GLY A 230 -17.04 -9.46 -4.05
C GLY A 230 -16.26 -8.88 -5.25
N ALA A 231 -16.15 -7.56 -5.33
CA ALA A 231 -15.39 -6.88 -6.38
C ALA A 231 -13.91 -7.25 -6.36
N MET A 232 -13.27 -7.29 -5.17
CA MET A 232 -11.87 -7.70 -5.05
C MET A 232 -11.67 -9.20 -5.32
N THR A 233 -12.64 -10.05 -4.96
CA THR A 233 -12.59 -11.47 -5.33
C THR A 233 -12.62 -11.63 -6.86
N THR A 234 -13.48 -10.89 -7.57
CA THR A 234 -13.51 -10.88 -9.04
C THR A 234 -12.18 -10.41 -9.62
N LEU A 235 -11.60 -9.34 -9.07
CA LEU A 235 -10.29 -8.85 -9.50
C LEU A 235 -9.19 -9.90 -9.30
N ILE A 236 -9.13 -10.52 -8.12
CA ILE A 236 -8.15 -11.58 -7.82
C ILE A 236 -8.28 -12.72 -8.83
N THR A 237 -9.51 -13.19 -9.10
CA THR A 237 -9.77 -14.25 -10.08
C THR A 237 -9.29 -13.84 -11.48
N ALA A 238 -9.59 -12.62 -11.91
CA ALA A 238 -9.17 -12.10 -13.21
C ALA A 238 -7.65 -12.02 -13.33
N LEU A 239 -6.96 -11.48 -12.31
CA LEU A 239 -5.50 -11.40 -12.30
C LEU A 239 -4.83 -12.78 -12.22
N SER A 240 -5.40 -13.73 -11.47
CA SER A 240 -4.88 -15.10 -11.36
C SER A 240 -5.04 -15.89 -12.67
N SER A 241 -5.89 -15.47 -13.59
CA SER A 241 -6.08 -16.12 -14.90
C SER A 241 -5.12 -15.62 -15.98
N LEU A 242 -4.30 -14.61 -15.69
CA LEU A 242 -3.34 -14.05 -16.65
C LEU A 242 -2.19 -15.02 -16.91
N SER A 243 -1.79 -15.14 -18.18
CA SER A 243 -0.67 -15.98 -18.60
C SER A 243 0.66 -15.20 -18.56
N ALA A 244 1.78 -15.92 -18.66
CA ALA A 244 3.13 -15.34 -18.72
C ALA A 244 3.30 -14.23 -19.79
N ALA A 245 2.58 -14.32 -20.90
CA ALA A 245 2.61 -13.30 -21.96
C ALA A 245 2.20 -11.90 -21.48
N HIS A 246 1.32 -11.81 -20.49
CA HIS A 246 0.88 -10.51 -19.91
C HIS A 246 1.95 -9.87 -19.01
N PHE A 247 2.94 -10.63 -18.57
CA PHE A 247 3.99 -10.18 -17.67
C PHE A 247 5.30 -9.79 -18.40
N GLY A 248 5.31 -9.81 -19.75
CA GLY A 248 6.51 -9.53 -20.52
C GLY A 248 7.63 -10.57 -20.30
N ALA A 249 7.33 -11.68 -19.64
CA ALA A 249 8.27 -12.76 -19.47
C ALA A 249 8.55 -13.37 -20.86
N GLN A 250 9.78 -13.19 -21.37
CA GLN A 250 10.24 -13.98 -22.50
C GLN A 250 10.16 -15.45 -22.06
N GLN A 251 9.43 -16.28 -22.82
CA GLN A 251 9.54 -17.72 -22.68
C GLN A 251 11.02 -18.04 -22.77
N ALA A 252 11.59 -18.60 -21.70
CA ALA A 252 12.92 -19.19 -21.78
C ALA A 252 12.83 -20.22 -22.92
N ALA A 253 13.58 -19.98 -23.99
CA ALA A 253 13.73 -20.95 -25.06
C ALA A 253 14.36 -22.19 -24.42
N GLU A 254 13.62 -23.30 -24.47
CA GLU A 254 14.13 -24.64 -24.13
C GLU A 254 15.38 -25.00 -24.94
#